data_438f9cf4643ba666b0b6bed22da12c22
#
_entry.id   438f9cf4643ba666b0b6bed22da12c22
#
_cell.length_a   1.000
_cell.length_b   1.000
_cell.length_c   1.000
_cell.angle_alpha   90.00
_cell.angle_beta   90.00
_cell.angle_gamma   90.00
#
_symmetry.space_group_name_H-M   'P 1'
#
loop_
_entity.id
_entity.type
_entity.pdbx_description
1 polymer ?
#
loop_
_entity_poly.entity_id
_entity_poly.type
_entity_poly.pdbx_seq_one_letter_code
_entity_poly.pdbx_strand_id
1 'polypeptide(L)'
;VILSAQFTADLTATGQNTQHLYFVSRYEDIPQMQRDLSGDRPFSRMAPNFYMYRIYDIQNDSRFWKTFRTKHKVNANAPSAPYVKGDLGIMYVVNQPGDTRFSANVLNNSPSVIYTPTGKTIPHVYVAYKSGQTTDIGWNDTRRYPSLSKFMDGSRTAGFNDVDGLRDITLARSAETYLIAAEAKVRLAKLGTGAYTDALPYINPLRARAEYKNAESRSVYYDGGGAPSSAPQT
;
A
#
# COMPACT_ATOMS: atom_id res chain seq x y z
N VAL A 1 16.92 -11.16 2.66
CA VAL A 1 17.59 -10.08 3.41
C VAL A 1 19.07 -10.41 3.47
N ILE A 2 19.93 -9.41 3.22
CA ILE A 2 21.39 -9.55 3.36
C ILE A 2 21.81 -9.00 4.72
N LEU A 3 21.22 -7.87 5.13
CA LEU A 3 21.52 -7.21 6.38
C LEU A 3 20.24 -6.61 6.96
N SER A 4 20.02 -6.81 8.26
CA SER A 4 18.93 -6.19 9.02
C SER A 4 19.43 -5.68 10.36
N ALA A 5 18.79 -4.60 10.86
CA ALA A 5 18.83 -4.26 12.27
C ALA A 5 17.80 -5.13 12.98
N GLN A 6 18.25 -5.88 13.96
CA GLN A 6 17.42 -6.82 14.69
C GLN A 6 16.78 -6.17 15.91
N PHE A 7 15.51 -6.50 16.14
CA PHE A 7 14.74 -6.03 17.29
C PHE A 7 14.12 -7.21 18.03
N THR A 8 14.08 -7.11 19.34
CA THR A 8 13.51 -8.11 20.24
C THR A 8 12.65 -7.46 21.31
N ALA A 9 11.97 -8.25 22.09
CA ALA A 9 11.20 -7.75 23.24
C ALA A 9 12.10 -7.21 24.36
N ASP A 10 13.38 -7.49 24.33
CA ASP A 10 14.36 -6.91 25.27
C ASP A 10 14.82 -5.54 24.75
N LEU A 11 14.14 -4.50 25.18
CA LEU A 11 14.42 -3.11 24.77
C LEU A 11 15.78 -2.62 25.27
N THR A 12 16.35 -3.24 26.30
CA THR A 12 17.69 -2.86 26.82
C THR A 12 18.78 -3.32 25.85
N ALA A 13 18.53 -4.43 25.13
CA ALA A 13 19.46 -4.98 24.16
C ALA A 13 19.33 -4.34 22.78
N THR A 14 18.12 -3.96 22.35
CA THR A 14 17.86 -3.56 20.97
C THR A 14 17.28 -2.15 20.81
N GLY A 15 16.85 -1.50 21.90
CA GLY A 15 16.17 -0.21 21.84
C GLY A 15 14.77 -0.29 21.24
N GLN A 16 14.16 0.87 21.04
CA GLN A 16 12.80 0.98 20.51
C GLN A 16 12.77 0.97 18.99
N ASN A 17 11.82 0.24 18.41
CA ASN A 17 11.52 0.30 16.99
C ASN A 17 10.11 0.84 16.76
N THR A 18 10.00 2.09 16.36
CA THR A 18 8.72 2.75 16.05
C THR A 18 8.48 2.92 14.54
N GLN A 19 9.33 2.34 13.68
CA GLN A 19 9.26 2.53 12.23
C GLN A 19 7.91 2.13 11.65
N HIS A 20 7.30 1.05 12.13
CA HIS A 20 6.02 0.54 11.66
C HIS A 20 4.87 1.56 11.78
N LEU A 21 4.97 2.52 12.71
CA LEU A 21 3.92 3.52 12.99
C LEU A 21 3.99 4.75 12.07
N TYR A 22 5.19 5.07 11.52
CA TYR A 22 5.39 6.32 10.78
C TYR A 22 4.58 6.42 9.50
N PHE A 23 4.33 5.29 8.85
CA PHE A 23 3.69 5.22 7.54
C PHE A 23 2.18 4.94 7.61
N VAL A 24 1.64 4.82 8.80
CA VAL A 24 0.23 4.51 9.01
C VAL A 24 -0.60 5.79 8.91
N SER A 25 -1.60 5.79 8.02
CA SER A 25 -2.58 6.87 7.90
C SER A 25 -3.60 6.82 9.05
N ARG A 26 -4.21 7.95 9.38
CA ARG A 26 -5.19 8.05 10.46
C ARG A 26 -6.52 7.43 10.06
N TYR A 27 -6.63 6.14 10.14
CA TYR A 27 -7.87 5.43 9.88
C TYR A 27 -8.84 5.49 11.08
N GLU A 28 -8.33 5.62 12.30
CA GLU A 28 -9.11 5.61 13.55
C GLU A 28 -9.95 6.87 13.79
N ASP A 29 -9.73 7.95 13.02
CA ASP A 29 -10.57 9.16 13.09
C ASP A 29 -11.97 8.94 12.46
N ILE A 30 -12.21 7.79 11.90
CA ILE A 30 -13.47 7.43 11.25
C ILE A 30 -14.38 6.72 12.25
N PRO A 31 -15.67 7.08 12.36
CA PRO A 31 -16.54 6.64 13.46
C PRO A 31 -16.67 5.13 13.69
N GLN A 32 -16.46 4.30 12.66
CA GLN A 32 -16.55 2.85 12.78
C GLN A 32 -15.19 2.17 12.86
N MET A 33 -14.14 2.95 13.05
CA MET A 33 -12.78 2.48 13.10
C MET A 33 -12.18 2.79 14.47
N GLN A 34 -11.37 1.88 14.97
CA GLN A 34 -10.58 2.07 16.18
C GLN A 34 -9.18 1.51 15.99
N ARG A 35 -8.25 1.92 16.83
CA ARG A 35 -6.91 1.35 16.81
C ARG A 35 -6.98 -0.12 17.16
N ASP A 36 -6.25 -0.92 16.40
CA ASP A 36 -6.02 -2.33 16.70
C ASP A 36 -4.62 -2.74 16.23
N LEU A 37 -4.20 -3.96 16.60
CA LEU A 37 -2.90 -4.48 16.19
C LEU A 37 -2.78 -4.66 14.67
N SER A 38 -3.89 -4.90 13.98
CA SER A 38 -3.87 -5.10 12.52
C SER A 38 -3.71 -3.79 11.75
N GLY A 39 -4.23 -2.69 12.31
CA GLY A 39 -4.18 -1.35 11.74
C GLY A 39 -2.95 -0.55 12.14
N ASP A 40 -2.32 -0.93 13.23
CA ASP A 40 -1.28 -0.18 13.91
C ASP A 40 -1.74 1.17 14.49
N ARG A 41 -0.89 1.81 15.27
CA ARG A 41 -1.14 3.16 15.80
C ARG A 41 -0.67 4.20 14.79
N PRO A 42 -1.55 5.06 14.24
CA PRO A 42 -1.16 6.04 13.25
C PRO A 42 -0.31 7.17 13.83
N PHE A 43 0.94 7.26 13.39
CA PHE A 43 1.76 8.45 13.62
C PHE A 43 1.65 9.44 12.47
N SER A 44 1.32 8.98 11.26
CA SER A 44 1.09 9.79 10.06
C SER A 44 2.23 10.77 9.76
N ARG A 45 3.47 10.35 9.99
CA ARG A 45 4.65 11.21 9.82
C ARG A 45 5.22 11.15 8.42
N MET A 46 4.99 10.04 7.71
CA MET A 46 5.54 9.79 6.39
C MET A 46 4.45 9.22 5.49
N ALA A 47 4.12 9.93 4.43
CA ALA A 47 3.21 9.48 3.40
C ALA A 47 3.97 9.26 2.10
N PRO A 48 3.61 8.25 1.30
CA PRO A 48 4.11 8.14 -0.07
C PRO A 48 3.68 9.36 -0.87
N ASN A 49 4.59 9.92 -1.66
CA ASN A 49 4.21 10.94 -2.61
C ASN A 49 3.41 10.32 -3.77
N PHE A 50 2.73 11.15 -4.55
CA PHE A 50 1.86 10.67 -5.60
C PHE A 50 2.62 9.91 -6.71
N TYR A 51 3.84 10.31 -7.01
CA TYR A 51 4.71 9.63 -7.96
C TYR A 51 4.89 8.15 -7.61
N MET A 52 4.98 7.83 -6.32
CA MET A 52 5.17 6.46 -5.84
C MET A 52 4.02 5.53 -6.26
N TYR A 53 2.79 6.03 -6.33
CA TYR A 53 1.66 5.22 -6.79
C TYR A 53 1.64 5.04 -8.31
N ARG A 54 2.19 5.99 -9.05
CA ARG A 54 2.16 6.02 -10.53
C ARG A 54 3.23 5.16 -11.18
N ILE A 55 4.31 4.85 -10.48
CA ILE A 55 5.41 4.04 -11.03
C ILE A 55 5.08 2.55 -11.15
N TYR A 56 4.01 2.10 -10.48
CA TYR A 56 3.60 0.71 -10.56
C TYR A 56 2.63 0.48 -11.72
N ASP A 57 2.85 -0.60 -12.45
CA ASP A 57 1.82 -1.21 -13.27
C ASP A 57 0.86 -1.96 -12.35
N ILE A 58 -0.23 -1.30 -11.95
CA ILE A 58 -1.16 -1.81 -10.95
C ILE A 58 -1.79 -3.14 -11.38
N GLN A 59 -1.94 -3.39 -12.68
CA GLN A 59 -2.51 -4.62 -13.19
C GLN A 59 -1.53 -5.79 -13.15
N ASN A 60 -0.29 -5.56 -13.53
CA ASN A 60 0.68 -6.61 -13.75
C ASN A 60 1.76 -6.70 -12.68
N ASP A 61 1.82 -5.76 -11.74
CA ASP A 61 2.82 -5.70 -10.69
C ASP A 61 2.22 -5.97 -9.30
N SER A 62 2.50 -7.14 -8.77
CA SER A 62 2.07 -7.56 -7.43
C SER A 62 2.57 -6.66 -6.31
N ARG A 63 3.68 -5.96 -6.53
CA ARG A 63 4.33 -5.17 -5.47
C ARG A 63 3.46 -4.02 -5.00
N PHE A 64 2.64 -3.42 -5.87
CA PHE A 64 1.70 -2.38 -5.46
C PHE A 64 0.81 -2.87 -4.32
N TRP A 65 0.14 -3.99 -4.53
CA TRP A 65 -0.84 -4.56 -3.59
C TRP A 65 -0.21 -5.10 -2.30
N LYS A 66 1.05 -5.49 -2.37
CA LYS A 66 1.86 -5.94 -1.22
C LYS A 66 2.51 -4.79 -0.45
N THR A 67 2.55 -3.61 -1.04
CA THR A 67 3.22 -2.44 -0.46
C THR A 67 2.20 -1.50 0.20
N PHE A 68 1.03 -1.33 -0.41
CA PHE A 68 0.04 -0.35 0.05
C PHE A 68 -1.21 -1.02 0.60
N ARG A 69 -1.66 -0.56 1.75
CA ARG A 69 -2.97 -0.91 2.27
C ARG A 69 -4.00 0.04 1.69
N THR A 70 -4.73 -0.42 0.68
CA THR A 70 -5.76 0.37 0.00
C THR A 70 -7.13 0.22 0.62
N LYS A 71 -7.31 -0.69 1.58
CA LYS A 71 -8.60 -0.99 2.21
C LYS A 71 -8.47 -1.18 3.70
N HIS A 72 -9.47 -0.69 4.43
CA HIS A 72 -9.63 -1.00 5.85
C HIS A 72 -11.04 -1.50 6.10
N LYS A 73 -11.14 -2.60 6.84
CA LYS A 73 -12.42 -3.14 7.29
C LYS A 73 -12.84 -2.42 8.57
N VAL A 74 -14.15 -2.25 8.72
CA VAL A 74 -14.76 -1.82 9.97
C VAL A 74 -14.33 -2.76 11.10
N ASN A 75 -13.76 -2.23 12.16
CA ASN A 75 -13.25 -3.01 13.28
C ASN A 75 -13.92 -2.69 14.63
N ALA A 76 -14.82 -1.70 14.64
CA ALA A 76 -15.65 -1.36 15.79
C ALA A 76 -17.13 -1.42 15.43
N ASN A 77 -17.97 -1.79 16.38
CA ASN A 77 -19.42 -1.67 16.24
C ASN A 77 -19.84 -0.26 16.66
N ALA A 78 -20.54 0.45 15.79
CA ALA A 78 -21.18 1.71 16.13
C ALA A 78 -22.70 1.50 16.13
N PRO A 79 -23.39 1.76 17.26
CA PRO A 79 -24.81 1.45 17.41
C PRO A 79 -25.73 2.10 16.39
N SER A 80 -25.31 3.25 15.82
CA SER A 80 -26.09 4.03 14.85
C SER A 80 -25.62 3.87 13.40
N ALA A 81 -24.61 3.06 13.13
CA ALA A 81 -24.06 2.94 11.80
C ALA A 81 -24.64 1.74 11.06
N PRO A 82 -24.90 1.86 9.76
CA PRO A 82 -25.41 0.74 8.94
C PRO A 82 -24.35 -0.34 8.65
N TYR A 83 -23.11 -0.11 9.10
CA TYR A 83 -21.96 -0.99 8.87
C TYR A 83 -21.65 -1.81 10.11
N VAL A 84 -21.33 -3.06 9.89
CA VAL A 84 -20.94 -3.99 10.95
C VAL A 84 -19.45 -4.32 10.85
N LYS A 85 -18.89 -4.80 11.96
CA LYS A 85 -17.50 -5.25 11.99
C LYS A 85 -17.23 -6.27 10.87
N GLY A 86 -16.20 -6.01 10.08
CA GLY A 86 -15.82 -6.81 8.93
C GLY A 86 -16.26 -6.24 7.57
N ASP A 87 -17.22 -5.34 7.53
CA ASP A 87 -17.57 -4.60 6.32
C ASP A 87 -16.39 -3.74 5.85
N LEU A 88 -16.36 -3.41 4.57
CA LEU A 88 -15.36 -2.50 4.04
C LEU A 88 -15.72 -1.07 4.44
N GLY A 89 -14.86 -0.44 5.24
CA GLY A 89 -15.07 0.90 5.80
C GLY A 89 -14.35 2.01 5.04
N ILE A 90 -13.11 1.76 4.62
CA ILE A 90 -12.30 2.73 3.88
C ILE A 90 -11.74 2.08 2.62
N MET A 91 -11.71 2.86 1.55
CA MET A 91 -11.04 2.47 0.32
C MET A 91 -10.27 3.64 -0.30
N TYR A 92 -9.04 3.38 -0.66
CA TYR A 92 -8.21 4.27 -1.46
C TYR A 92 -8.14 3.76 -2.89
N VAL A 93 -8.49 4.62 -3.84
CA VAL A 93 -8.58 4.29 -5.24
C VAL A 93 -7.49 5.03 -6.02
N VAL A 94 -6.55 4.29 -6.58
CA VAL A 94 -5.48 4.84 -7.42
C VAL A 94 -5.93 4.80 -8.87
N ASN A 95 -6.80 5.72 -9.24
CA ASN A 95 -7.29 5.83 -10.61
C ASN A 95 -6.33 6.62 -11.52
N GLN A 96 -6.61 6.64 -12.81
CA GLN A 96 -5.79 7.33 -13.81
C GLN A 96 -6.29 8.76 -14.07
N PRO A 97 -5.42 9.66 -14.58
CA PRO A 97 -5.83 10.98 -15.01
C PRO A 97 -6.95 10.92 -16.06
N GLY A 98 -7.94 11.80 -15.92
CA GLY A 98 -9.07 11.85 -16.85
C GLY A 98 -10.16 10.80 -16.59
N ASP A 99 -10.02 9.97 -15.58
CA ASP A 99 -11.06 9.01 -15.18
C ASP A 99 -12.35 9.72 -14.81
N THR A 100 -13.45 9.39 -15.49
CA THR A 100 -14.77 10.00 -15.30
C THR A 100 -15.72 9.19 -14.44
N ARG A 101 -15.28 8.03 -13.95
CA ARG A 101 -16.13 7.09 -13.19
C ARG A 101 -16.50 7.59 -11.79
N PHE A 102 -15.72 8.54 -11.23
CA PHE A 102 -15.90 9.05 -9.88
C PHE A 102 -16.36 10.48 -9.91
N SER A 103 -17.44 10.78 -9.20
CA SER A 103 -17.92 12.17 -9.07
C SER A 103 -16.90 13.06 -8.35
N ALA A 104 -17.02 14.37 -8.56
CA ALA A 104 -16.13 15.34 -7.92
C ALA A 104 -16.14 15.27 -6.37
N ASN A 105 -17.20 14.72 -5.79
CA ASN A 105 -17.40 14.65 -4.34
C ASN A 105 -16.84 13.37 -3.68
N VAL A 106 -16.38 12.40 -4.45
CA VAL A 106 -15.91 11.12 -3.91
C VAL A 106 -14.66 11.29 -3.05
N LEU A 107 -13.89 12.34 -3.26
CA LEU A 107 -12.62 12.55 -2.55
C LEU A 107 -12.78 12.74 -1.03
N ASN A 108 -13.93 13.17 -0.56
CA ASN A 108 -14.15 13.53 0.86
C ASN A 108 -15.33 12.76 1.46
N ASN A 109 -15.19 11.43 1.56
CA ASN A 109 -16.21 10.59 2.20
C ASN A 109 -17.56 10.52 1.49
N SER A 110 -17.61 10.70 0.17
CA SER A 110 -18.86 10.51 -0.53
C SER A 110 -19.17 9.01 -0.70
N PRO A 111 -20.29 8.52 -0.19
CA PRO A 111 -20.67 7.11 -0.28
C PRO A 111 -21.25 6.73 -1.64
N SER A 112 -20.83 7.39 -2.71
CA SER A 112 -21.45 7.27 -4.03
C SER A 112 -21.09 6.01 -4.80
N VAL A 113 -20.21 5.16 -4.27
CA VAL A 113 -19.72 3.98 -4.98
C VAL A 113 -20.07 2.70 -4.22
N ILE A 114 -20.67 1.76 -4.92
CA ILE A 114 -21.02 0.43 -4.39
C ILE A 114 -19.87 -0.52 -4.68
N TYR A 115 -19.40 -1.20 -3.65
CA TYR A 115 -18.15 -1.96 -3.77
C TYR A 115 -18.20 -3.38 -3.30
N THR A 116 -19.29 -3.86 -2.87
CA THR A 116 -19.35 -5.23 -2.39
C THR A 116 -20.21 -6.08 -3.30
N PRO A 117 -19.96 -7.39 -3.39
CA PRO A 117 -20.84 -8.29 -4.09
C PRO A 117 -22.28 -8.27 -3.55
N THR A 118 -22.44 -7.84 -2.31
CA THR A 118 -23.73 -7.68 -1.65
C THR A 118 -24.39 -6.32 -1.89
N GLY A 119 -23.77 -5.46 -2.70
CA GLY A 119 -24.31 -4.13 -3.03
C GLY A 119 -24.18 -3.08 -1.92
N LYS A 120 -23.42 -3.35 -0.86
CA LYS A 120 -23.18 -2.35 0.19
C LYS A 120 -22.27 -1.23 -0.32
N THR A 121 -22.64 0.00 -0.03
CA THR A 121 -21.80 1.17 -0.30
C THR A 121 -20.64 1.24 0.69
N ILE A 122 -19.46 1.63 0.22
CA ILE A 122 -18.33 1.89 1.10
C ILE A 122 -18.45 3.33 1.64
N PRO A 123 -18.42 3.53 2.96
CA PRO A 123 -18.70 4.84 3.55
C PRO A 123 -17.61 5.87 3.28
N HIS A 124 -16.38 5.45 3.12
CA HIS A 124 -15.24 6.35 2.96
C HIS A 124 -14.37 5.93 1.79
N VAL A 125 -14.53 6.64 0.67
CA VAL A 125 -13.77 6.39 -0.57
C VAL A 125 -12.93 7.61 -0.89
N TYR A 126 -11.65 7.40 -1.08
CA TYR A 126 -10.67 8.43 -1.45
C TYR A 126 -10.08 8.10 -2.81
N VAL A 127 -10.28 8.96 -3.79
CA VAL A 127 -9.76 8.77 -5.15
C VAL A 127 -8.57 9.69 -5.44
N ALA A 128 -7.63 9.21 -6.22
CA ALA A 128 -6.45 9.97 -6.61
C ALA A 128 -6.80 11.13 -7.54
N TYR A 129 -7.68 10.89 -8.51
CA TYR A 129 -8.17 11.91 -9.43
C TYR A 129 -9.69 12.00 -9.35
N LYS A 130 -10.22 13.21 -9.16
CA LYS A 130 -11.65 13.47 -9.31
C LYS A 130 -12.05 13.34 -10.78
N SER A 131 -13.33 13.13 -11.02
CA SER A 131 -13.88 12.94 -12.36
C SER A 131 -13.38 13.99 -13.37
N GLY A 132 -12.80 13.51 -14.44
CA GLY A 132 -12.28 14.32 -15.53
C GLY A 132 -11.00 15.11 -15.23
N GLN A 133 -10.45 15.08 -14.04
CA GLN A 133 -9.20 15.77 -13.73
C GLN A 133 -8.00 15.05 -14.28
N THR A 134 -7.06 15.82 -14.81
CA THR A 134 -5.80 15.33 -15.38
C THR A 134 -4.59 15.75 -14.57
N THR A 135 -4.73 16.78 -13.74
CA THR A 135 -3.69 17.24 -12.83
C THR A 135 -3.67 16.37 -11.59
N ASP A 136 -2.48 16.11 -11.11
CA ASP A 136 -2.25 15.37 -9.89
C ASP A 136 -2.75 16.18 -8.69
N ILE A 137 -3.87 15.76 -8.11
CA ILE A 137 -4.43 16.41 -6.93
C ILE A 137 -3.96 15.75 -5.65
N GLY A 138 -3.38 14.56 -5.75
CA GLY A 138 -2.99 13.75 -4.61
C GLY A 138 -4.14 13.48 -3.63
N TRP A 139 -3.86 12.77 -2.59
CA TRP A 139 -4.71 12.77 -1.41
C TRP A 139 -4.38 14.03 -0.62
N ASN A 140 -5.12 15.11 -0.84
CA ASN A 140 -4.87 16.42 -0.21
C ASN A 140 -5.02 16.44 1.32
N ASP A 141 -5.38 15.33 1.90
CA ASP A 141 -5.41 15.18 3.36
C ASP A 141 -4.15 14.43 3.80
N THR A 142 -3.29 15.13 4.53
CA THR A 142 -2.09 14.52 5.15
C THR A 142 -2.40 13.39 6.12
N ARG A 143 -3.67 13.17 6.44
CA ARG A 143 -4.15 12.12 7.33
C ARG A 143 -4.67 10.90 6.58
N ARG A 144 -5.06 11.03 5.31
CA ARG A 144 -5.73 9.99 4.52
C ARG A 144 -4.94 9.64 3.28
N TYR A 145 -4.25 8.51 3.33
CA TYR A 145 -3.46 7.94 2.24
C TYR A 145 -3.32 6.43 2.41
N PRO A 146 -3.05 5.68 1.35
CA PRO A 146 -2.73 4.26 1.48
C PRO A 146 -1.48 4.05 2.33
N SER A 147 -1.64 3.43 3.48
CA SER A 147 -0.54 3.12 4.39
C SER A 147 0.44 2.14 3.77
N LEU A 148 1.73 2.27 4.08
CA LEU A 148 2.74 1.30 3.68
C LEU A 148 2.66 0.03 4.54
N SER A 149 1.99 -1.00 4.06
CA SER A 149 1.85 -2.28 4.75
C SER A 149 3.19 -3.00 4.95
N LYS A 150 4.17 -2.66 4.13
CA LYS A 150 5.50 -3.27 4.14
C LYS A 150 6.26 -3.09 5.45
N PHE A 151 5.97 -2.02 6.18
CA PHE A 151 6.61 -1.70 7.45
C PHE A 151 5.75 -2.06 8.66
N MET A 152 4.50 -2.46 8.46
CA MET A 152 3.62 -2.86 9.55
C MET A 152 4.17 -4.08 10.26
N ASP A 153 4.02 -4.10 11.57
CA ASP A 153 4.49 -5.17 12.44
C ASP A 153 3.31 -5.94 13.04
N GLY A 154 2.98 -7.09 12.43
CA GLY A 154 1.95 -8.00 12.92
C GLY A 154 2.46 -8.99 13.98
N SER A 155 3.74 -8.97 14.32
CA SER A 155 4.35 -9.89 15.29
C SER A 155 4.26 -9.39 16.74
N ARG A 156 3.78 -8.16 16.94
CA ARG A 156 3.64 -7.58 18.27
C ARG A 156 2.65 -8.35 19.14
N THR A 157 3.04 -8.62 20.35
CA THR A 157 2.22 -9.29 21.37
C THR A 157 1.66 -8.33 22.40
N ALA A 158 2.20 -7.13 22.47
CA ALA A 158 1.73 -6.06 23.36
C ALA A 158 0.47 -5.38 22.82
N GLY A 159 -0.19 -4.59 23.64
CA GLY A 159 -1.41 -3.87 23.26
C GLY A 159 -1.17 -2.86 22.11
N PHE A 160 -2.23 -2.51 21.39
CA PHE A 160 -2.14 -1.57 20.25
C PHE A 160 -1.63 -0.17 20.61
N ASN A 161 -1.58 0.19 21.89
CA ASN A 161 -0.97 1.44 22.36
C ASN A 161 0.54 1.33 22.57
N ASP A 162 1.08 0.12 22.61
CA ASP A 162 2.51 -0.09 22.65
C ASP A 162 3.13 0.33 21.33
N VAL A 163 4.20 1.09 21.42
CA VAL A 163 4.88 1.64 20.25
C VAL A 163 6.07 0.80 19.80
N ASP A 164 6.44 -0.20 20.57
CA ASP A 164 7.64 -0.99 20.34
C ASP A 164 7.38 -2.13 19.37
N GLY A 165 7.95 -2.02 18.18
CA GLY A 165 7.89 -3.05 17.15
C GLY A 165 8.98 -4.09 17.36
N LEU A 166 8.67 -5.34 17.03
CA LEU A 166 9.57 -6.49 17.13
C LEU A 166 10.15 -6.88 15.76
N ARG A 167 9.66 -6.28 14.70
CA ARG A 167 10.07 -6.62 13.34
C ARG A 167 11.41 -6.00 12.99
N ASP A 168 12.32 -6.83 12.47
CA ASP A 168 13.61 -6.38 11.96
C ASP A 168 13.49 -5.34 10.85
N ILE A 169 14.34 -4.35 10.88
CA ILE A 169 14.47 -3.35 9.82
C ILE A 169 15.49 -3.84 8.80
N THR A 170 15.03 -4.08 7.59
CA THR A 170 15.90 -4.48 6.48
C THR A 170 16.76 -3.31 6.02
N LEU A 171 18.07 -3.43 6.13
CA LEU A 171 19.06 -2.45 5.69
C LEU A 171 19.56 -2.73 4.28
N ALA A 172 19.78 -4.00 3.93
CA ALA A 172 20.20 -4.40 2.60
C ALA A 172 19.47 -5.67 2.13
N ARG A 173 19.13 -5.72 0.85
CA ARG A 173 18.40 -6.82 0.23
C ARG A 173 19.11 -7.32 -1.02
N SER A 174 19.04 -8.62 -1.28
CA SER A 174 19.61 -9.23 -2.50
C SER A 174 19.10 -8.61 -3.80
N ALA A 175 17.85 -8.11 -3.83
CA ALA A 175 17.33 -7.41 -4.99
C ALA A 175 18.14 -6.15 -5.34
N GLU A 176 18.66 -5.44 -4.35
CA GLU A 176 19.54 -4.27 -4.58
C GLU A 176 20.85 -4.68 -5.24
N THR A 177 21.46 -5.78 -4.78
CA THR A 177 22.68 -6.32 -5.40
C THR A 177 22.46 -6.69 -6.87
N TYR A 178 21.30 -7.29 -7.19
CA TYR A 178 20.92 -7.56 -8.59
C TYR A 178 20.81 -6.29 -9.41
N LEU A 179 20.18 -5.24 -8.87
CA LEU A 179 20.04 -3.95 -9.57
C LEU A 179 21.39 -3.27 -9.79
N ILE A 180 22.31 -3.31 -8.80
CA ILE A 180 23.65 -2.79 -8.93
C ILE A 180 24.41 -3.53 -10.04
N ALA A 181 24.32 -4.86 -10.08
CA ALA A 181 24.94 -5.66 -11.13
C ALA A 181 24.37 -5.32 -12.54
N ALA A 182 23.05 -5.18 -12.62
CA ALA A 182 22.41 -4.75 -13.89
C ALA A 182 22.88 -3.37 -14.34
N GLU A 183 22.94 -2.41 -13.43
CA GLU A 183 23.45 -1.06 -13.72
C GLU A 183 24.91 -1.09 -14.19
N ALA A 184 25.75 -1.88 -13.53
CA ALA A 184 27.15 -2.05 -13.94
C ALA A 184 27.26 -2.56 -15.40
N LYS A 185 26.43 -3.55 -15.79
CA LYS A 185 26.38 -4.07 -17.17
C LYS A 185 25.93 -2.99 -18.17
N VAL A 186 24.89 -2.21 -17.84
CA VAL A 186 24.43 -1.10 -18.67
C VAL A 186 25.53 -0.04 -18.85
N ARG A 187 26.25 0.29 -17.76
CA ARG A 187 27.36 1.27 -17.81
C ARG A 187 28.52 0.76 -18.68
N LEU A 188 28.89 -0.52 -18.60
CA LEU A 188 29.89 -1.14 -19.48
C LEU A 188 29.47 -1.08 -20.94
N ALA A 189 28.22 -1.45 -21.26
CA ALA A 189 27.70 -1.38 -22.62
C ALA A 189 27.74 0.07 -23.17
N LYS A 190 27.43 1.07 -22.34
CA LYS A 190 27.52 2.48 -22.70
C LYS A 190 28.97 2.93 -23.04
N LEU A 191 29.96 2.28 -22.45
CA LEU A 191 31.38 2.49 -22.71
C LEU A 191 31.91 1.65 -23.88
N GLY A 192 31.02 0.96 -24.60
CA GLY A 192 31.39 0.10 -25.73
C GLY A 192 31.90 -1.30 -25.33
N THR A 193 31.73 -1.69 -24.06
CA THR A 193 32.16 -3.01 -23.54
C THR A 193 30.95 -3.84 -23.19
N GLY A 194 30.63 -4.85 -24.03
CA GLY A 194 29.44 -5.69 -23.84
C GLY A 194 28.17 -5.11 -24.46
N ALA A 195 27.05 -5.75 -24.22
CA ALA A 195 25.73 -5.35 -24.75
C ALA A 195 24.78 -4.94 -23.61
N TYR A 196 23.80 -4.09 -23.91
CA TYR A 196 22.73 -3.72 -22.95
C TYR A 196 21.94 -4.94 -22.48
N THR A 197 21.81 -5.95 -23.33
CA THR A 197 21.14 -7.22 -23.00
C THR A 197 21.84 -8.01 -21.89
N ASP A 198 23.12 -7.74 -21.61
CA ASP A 198 23.86 -8.38 -20.52
C ASP A 198 23.32 -8.03 -19.13
N ALA A 199 22.49 -7.02 -19.04
CA ALA A 199 21.77 -6.65 -17.79
C ALA A 199 20.54 -7.53 -17.54
N LEU A 200 19.95 -8.14 -18.57
CA LEU A 200 18.70 -8.89 -18.46
C LEU A 200 18.73 -10.05 -17.45
N PRO A 201 19.81 -10.87 -17.34
CA PRO A 201 19.89 -11.92 -16.33
C PRO A 201 19.77 -11.42 -14.87
N TYR A 202 20.06 -10.15 -14.63
CA TYR A 202 19.95 -9.53 -13.32
C TYR A 202 18.59 -8.86 -13.09
N ILE A 203 17.96 -8.33 -14.12
CA ILE A 203 16.65 -7.66 -14.02
C ILE A 203 15.49 -8.65 -14.04
N ASN A 204 15.55 -9.66 -14.92
CA ASN A 204 14.44 -10.57 -15.15
C ASN A 204 14.01 -11.39 -13.92
N PRO A 205 14.91 -11.88 -13.06
CA PRO A 205 14.49 -12.55 -11.82
C PRO A 205 13.67 -11.63 -10.89
N LEU A 206 13.99 -10.34 -10.85
CA LEU A 206 13.25 -9.37 -10.05
C LEU A 206 11.87 -9.08 -10.65
N ARG A 207 11.79 -8.99 -11.99
CA ARG A 207 10.53 -8.81 -12.71
C ARG A 207 9.64 -10.03 -12.55
N ALA A 208 10.17 -11.23 -12.76
CA ALA A 208 9.43 -12.48 -12.59
C ALA A 208 8.87 -12.66 -11.15
N ARG A 209 9.60 -12.16 -10.15
CA ARG A 209 9.12 -12.13 -8.77
C ARG A 209 8.01 -11.09 -8.55
N ALA A 210 8.09 -9.97 -9.25
CA ALA A 210 7.13 -8.86 -9.14
C ALA A 210 5.84 -9.10 -9.93
N GLU A 211 5.91 -9.93 -10.95
CA GLU A 211 4.83 -10.25 -11.84
C GLU A 211 3.62 -10.82 -11.12
N TYR A 212 2.44 -10.50 -11.64
CA TYR A 212 1.18 -11.08 -11.20
C TYR A 212 1.16 -12.61 -11.35
N LYS A 213 0.61 -13.26 -10.34
CA LYS A 213 0.37 -14.72 -10.35
C LYS A 213 -1.13 -15.00 -10.21
N ASN A 214 -1.69 -15.83 -11.06
CA ASN A 214 -3.13 -16.16 -11.08
C ASN A 214 -3.70 -16.67 -9.73
N ALA A 215 -2.86 -17.27 -8.89
CA ALA A 215 -3.26 -17.73 -7.55
C ALA A 215 -3.09 -16.66 -6.46
N GLU A 216 -2.67 -15.46 -6.83
CA GLU A 216 -2.40 -14.41 -5.87
C GLU A 216 -3.71 -13.82 -5.33
N SER A 217 -3.87 -13.86 -4.01
CA SER A 217 -5.00 -13.24 -3.36
C SER A 217 -4.87 -11.73 -3.41
N ARG A 218 -5.62 -11.13 -4.30
CA ARG A 218 -5.79 -9.68 -4.38
C ARG A 218 -7.23 -9.33 -4.14
N SER A 219 -7.47 -8.08 -3.87
CA SER A 219 -8.83 -7.60 -3.86
C SER A 219 -9.38 -7.64 -5.27
N VAL A 220 -10.30 -8.57 -5.51
CA VAL A 220 -10.95 -8.80 -6.80
C VAL A 220 -11.84 -7.67 -7.30
N TYR A 221 -11.96 -6.58 -6.57
CA TYR A 221 -13.03 -5.62 -6.88
C TYR A 221 -12.59 -4.43 -7.72
N TYR A 222 -11.28 -4.15 -7.83
CA TYR A 222 -10.84 -2.91 -8.45
C TYR A 222 -9.50 -3.04 -9.15
N ASP A 223 -9.49 -2.59 -10.39
CA ASP A 223 -8.37 -2.48 -11.29
C ASP A 223 -7.76 -1.07 -11.23
N GLY A 224 -7.18 -0.73 -10.07
CA GLY A 224 -6.61 0.61 -9.90
C GLY A 224 -7.64 1.73 -9.81
N GLY A 225 -8.84 1.42 -9.29
CA GLY A 225 -9.82 2.43 -8.96
C GLY A 225 -11.06 2.44 -9.80
N GLY A 226 -11.31 1.37 -10.48
CA GLY A 226 -12.51 1.26 -11.27
C GLY A 226 -13.64 0.46 -10.67
N ALA A 227 -14.64 0.24 -11.48
CA ALA A 227 -15.66 -0.75 -11.24
C ALA A 227 -15.04 -2.14 -11.03
N PRO A 228 -15.75 -3.06 -10.38
CA PRO A 228 -15.27 -4.43 -10.25
C PRO A 228 -14.81 -4.97 -11.59
N SER A 229 -13.57 -5.44 -11.65
CA SER A 229 -13.04 -6.10 -12.83
C SER A 229 -13.27 -7.59 -12.72
N SER A 230 -13.67 -8.22 -13.81
CA SER A 230 -13.71 -9.66 -13.92
C SER A 230 -12.31 -10.28 -14.03
N ALA A 231 -11.34 -9.48 -14.41
CA ALA A 231 -9.94 -9.91 -14.37
C ALA A 231 -9.43 -9.97 -12.93
N PRO A 232 -8.59 -10.95 -12.59
CA PRO A 232 -7.90 -10.96 -11.32
C PRO A 232 -7.18 -9.65 -11.16
N GLN A 233 -7.47 -8.98 -10.09
CA GLN A 233 -6.81 -7.74 -9.76
C GLN A 233 -5.41 -8.03 -9.34
N THR A 234 -4.58 -7.58 -10.11
CA THR A 234 -3.16 -7.72 -9.87
C THR A 234 -2.68 -6.70 -8.88
#